data_c5741b12c720655bef60dd4ef1f93c01
#
_entry.id   c5741b12c720655bef60dd4ef1f93c01
#
_cell.length_a   1.000
_cell.length_b   1.000
_cell.length_c   1.000
_cell.angle_alpha   90.00
_cell.angle_beta   90.00
_cell.angle_gamma   90.00
#
_symmetry.space_group_name_H-M   'P 1'
#
loop_
_entity.id
_entity.type
_entity.pdbx_description
1 polymer ?
#
loop_
_entity_poly.entity_id
_entity_poly.type
_entity_poly.pdbx_seq_one_letter_code
_entity_poly.pdbx_strand_id
1 'polypeptide(L)'
;RIILMKKILIVEGNLREENQSFSEAGIQTHTESLKDSLAFFTDKLETHVVNPSSDENIDKNIDALESYDGLIWGGSSLNIYNNTPEIKRQIEFMKECQKKIKKILAICWGMQVAVTAAGGEVKKCTKGSHRGIASNIEINENGLNHPLYKNKNQKFNTPAFNFDEVVTMPENSTLLASNSINNVQGINFK
;
A
#
# COMPACT_ATOMS: atom_id res chain seq x y z
N ARG A 1 31.72 3.35 13.37
CA ARG A 1 30.79 3.37 12.21
C ARG A 1 29.52 4.03 12.67
N ILE A 2 29.21 5.21 12.14
CA ILE A 2 27.92 5.86 12.34
C ILE A 2 26.91 4.99 11.61
N ILE A 3 26.02 4.34 12.34
CA ILE A 3 24.90 3.57 11.77
C ILE A 3 23.87 4.62 11.33
N LEU A 4 23.77 4.85 10.03
CA LEU A 4 22.77 5.77 9.48
C LEU A 4 21.40 5.09 9.58
N MET A 5 20.51 5.66 10.38
CA MET A 5 19.12 5.22 10.44
C MET A 5 18.40 5.59 9.14
N LYS A 6 17.55 4.69 8.65
CA LYS A 6 16.70 4.94 7.49
C LYS A 6 15.37 5.53 7.93
N LYS A 7 14.93 6.59 7.26
CA LYS A 7 13.65 7.23 7.52
C LYS A 7 12.56 6.66 6.64
N ILE A 8 11.55 6.08 7.26
CA ILE A 8 10.39 5.48 6.58
C ILE A 8 9.13 6.24 6.94
N LEU A 9 8.41 6.70 5.93
CA LEU A 9 7.07 7.26 6.09
C LEU A 9 6.05 6.13 6.01
N ILE A 10 5.21 6.01 7.03
CA ILE A 10 4.05 5.12 7.04
C ILE A 10 2.81 5.95 6.79
N VAL A 11 2.03 5.60 5.76
CA VAL A 11 0.79 6.30 5.44
C VAL A 11 -0.39 5.49 5.97
N GLU A 12 -1.18 6.13 6.82
CA GLU A 12 -2.43 5.59 7.33
C GLU A 12 -3.55 5.77 6.30
N GLY A 13 -4.13 4.65 5.86
CA GLY A 13 -5.21 4.64 4.86
C GLY A 13 -6.60 4.75 5.44
N ASN A 14 -6.79 4.43 6.73
CA ASN A 14 -8.09 4.51 7.39
C ASN A 14 -8.43 5.93 7.84
N LEU A 15 -9.74 6.18 8.02
CA LEU A 15 -10.23 7.37 8.69
C LEU A 15 -9.93 7.29 10.20
N ARG A 16 -9.88 8.44 10.88
CA ARG A 16 -9.62 8.50 12.33
C ARG A 16 -10.66 7.75 13.14
N GLU A 17 -11.94 7.88 12.77
CA GLU A 17 -13.07 7.25 13.44
C GLU A 17 -12.97 5.72 13.38
N GLU A 18 -12.47 5.19 12.26
CA GLU A 18 -12.28 3.76 12.10
C GLU A 18 -11.12 3.23 12.93
N ASN A 19 -9.99 3.94 12.96
CA ASN A 19 -8.87 3.60 13.82
C ASN A 19 -9.24 3.69 15.31
N GLN A 20 -10.07 4.66 15.69
CA GLN A 20 -10.62 4.74 17.04
C GLN A 20 -11.46 3.51 17.37
N SER A 21 -12.35 3.08 16.47
CA SER A 21 -13.15 1.86 16.65
C SER A 21 -12.29 0.62 16.80
N PHE A 22 -11.17 0.50 16.07
CA PHE A 22 -10.21 -0.59 16.23
C PHE A 22 -9.57 -0.57 17.62
N SER A 23 -9.12 0.59 18.07
CA SER A 23 -8.50 0.75 19.40
C SER A 23 -9.47 0.43 20.53
N GLU A 24 -10.72 0.89 20.42
CA GLU A 24 -11.79 0.59 21.39
C GLU A 24 -12.14 -0.90 21.45
N ALA A 25 -12.02 -1.60 20.33
CA ALA A 25 -12.21 -3.06 20.24
C ALA A 25 -10.95 -3.86 20.64
N GLY A 26 -9.85 -3.20 21.02
CA GLY A 26 -8.58 -3.85 21.34
C GLY A 26 -7.89 -4.46 20.12
N ILE A 27 -8.19 -3.95 18.93
CA ILE A 27 -7.61 -4.41 17.66
C ILE A 27 -6.51 -3.43 17.25
N GLN A 28 -5.36 -3.97 16.86
CA GLN A 28 -4.26 -3.18 16.32
C GLN A 28 -4.65 -2.52 14.99
N THR A 29 -4.33 -1.25 14.84
CA THR A 29 -4.46 -0.55 13.55
C THR A 29 -3.44 -1.08 12.53
N HIS A 30 -3.67 -0.85 11.25
CA HIS A 30 -2.71 -1.24 10.20
C HIS A 30 -1.35 -0.57 10.40
N THR A 31 -1.34 0.69 10.83
CA THR A 31 -0.11 1.43 11.12
C THR A 31 0.69 0.82 12.28
N GLU A 32 0.02 0.45 13.38
CA GLU A 32 0.67 -0.21 14.52
C GLU A 32 1.26 -1.57 14.10
N SER A 33 0.49 -2.37 13.38
CA SER A 33 0.95 -3.66 12.86
C SER A 33 2.16 -3.53 11.91
N LEU A 34 2.17 -2.51 11.06
CA LEU A 34 3.33 -2.22 10.19
C LEU A 34 4.56 -1.79 10.99
N LYS A 35 4.40 -0.94 12.02
CA LYS A 35 5.50 -0.55 12.92
C LYS A 35 6.11 -1.74 13.63
N ASP A 36 5.28 -2.60 14.21
CA ASP A 36 5.72 -3.80 14.92
C ASP A 36 6.44 -4.76 13.97
N SER A 37 5.90 -4.95 12.76
CA SER A 37 6.54 -5.77 11.74
C SER A 37 7.91 -5.25 11.34
N LEU A 38 8.05 -3.94 11.15
CA LEU A 38 9.34 -3.32 10.82
C LEU A 38 10.33 -3.45 11.99
N ALA A 39 9.90 -3.20 13.22
CA ALA A 39 10.72 -3.31 14.42
C ALA A 39 11.20 -4.75 14.66
N PHE A 40 10.42 -5.75 14.28
CA PHE A 40 10.83 -7.15 14.35
C PHE A 40 12.04 -7.45 13.46
N PHE A 41 12.14 -6.82 12.29
CA PHE A 41 13.22 -7.11 11.33
C PHE A 41 14.46 -6.24 11.55
N THR A 42 14.32 -5.03 12.11
CA THR A 42 15.44 -4.11 12.28
C THR A 42 15.15 -2.99 13.27
N ASP A 43 16.17 -2.61 14.03
CA ASP A 43 16.21 -1.46 14.93
C ASP A 43 16.78 -0.18 14.28
N LYS A 44 17.11 -0.25 12.98
CA LYS A 44 17.79 0.84 12.23
C LYS A 44 16.84 1.70 11.41
N LEU A 45 15.59 1.80 11.85
CA LEU A 45 14.56 2.60 11.19
C LEU A 45 14.04 3.69 12.13
N GLU A 46 13.89 4.88 11.56
CA GLU A 46 13.08 5.96 12.10
C GLU A 46 11.75 5.98 11.32
N THR A 47 10.62 5.81 11.99
CA THR A 47 9.31 5.76 11.34
C THR A 47 8.49 6.98 11.71
N HIS A 48 7.92 7.63 10.71
CA HIS A 48 6.93 8.71 10.87
C HIS A 48 5.60 8.28 10.28
N VAL A 49 4.51 8.80 10.81
CA VAL A 49 3.16 8.47 10.35
C VAL A 49 2.46 9.72 9.84
N VAL A 50 1.77 9.61 8.71
CA VAL A 50 0.90 10.64 8.17
C VAL A 50 -0.46 10.04 7.83
N ASN A 51 -1.53 10.80 8.05
CA ASN A 51 -2.88 10.45 7.64
C ASN A 51 -3.43 11.51 6.68
N PRO A 52 -3.27 11.33 5.35
CA PRO A 52 -3.66 12.33 4.38
C PRO A 52 -5.18 12.57 4.31
N SER A 53 -5.99 11.64 4.85
CA SER A 53 -7.45 11.83 4.91
C SER A 53 -7.87 12.98 5.84
N SER A 54 -7.10 13.22 6.91
CA SER A 54 -7.50 14.10 8.01
C SER A 54 -6.39 15.00 8.55
N ASP A 55 -5.19 14.99 7.95
CA ASP A 55 -4.06 15.80 8.40
C ASP A 55 -4.21 17.22 7.89
N GLU A 56 -4.33 18.18 8.82
CA GLU A 56 -4.40 19.61 8.52
C GLU A 56 -3.07 20.19 8.02
N ASN A 57 -1.96 19.50 8.26
CA ASN A 57 -0.61 19.90 7.85
C ASN A 57 -0.09 19.13 6.64
N ILE A 58 -0.98 18.66 5.77
CA ILE A 58 -0.60 17.81 4.64
C ILE A 58 0.43 18.48 3.72
N ASP A 59 0.36 19.79 3.53
CA ASP A 59 1.31 20.53 2.69
C ASP A 59 2.74 20.47 3.25
N LYS A 60 2.90 20.61 4.58
CA LYS A 60 4.21 20.46 5.24
C LYS A 60 4.74 19.02 5.09
N ASN A 61 3.86 18.04 5.13
CA ASN A 61 4.24 16.65 4.90
C ASN A 61 4.70 16.43 3.46
N ILE A 62 4.06 17.07 2.48
CA ILE A 62 4.47 17.04 1.07
C ILE A 62 5.86 17.65 0.88
N ASP A 63 6.17 18.76 1.52
CA ASP A 63 7.50 19.39 1.47
C ASP A 63 8.60 18.50 2.08
N ALA A 64 8.26 17.70 3.09
CA ALA A 64 9.19 16.81 3.76
C ALA A 64 9.42 15.46 3.03
N LEU A 65 8.65 15.13 1.99
CA LEU A 65 8.68 13.80 1.36
C LEU A 65 10.07 13.37 0.87
N GLU A 66 10.85 14.30 0.31
CA GLU A 66 12.20 14.01 -0.20
C GLU A 66 13.19 13.61 0.89
N SER A 67 12.87 13.88 2.17
CA SER A 67 13.72 13.50 3.30
C SER A 67 13.61 12.03 3.69
N TYR A 68 12.62 11.29 3.15
CA TYR A 68 12.39 9.88 3.45
C TYR A 68 13.15 8.96 2.49
N ASP A 69 13.74 7.90 3.04
CA ASP A 69 14.38 6.82 2.27
C ASP A 69 13.36 5.89 1.60
N GLY A 70 12.14 5.85 2.11
CA GLY A 70 11.05 5.05 1.57
C GLY A 70 9.71 5.33 2.25
N LEU A 71 8.66 4.78 1.66
CA LEU A 71 7.29 4.91 2.13
C LEU A 71 6.61 3.55 2.12
N ILE A 72 5.79 3.29 3.14
CA ILE A 72 4.88 2.14 3.19
C ILE A 72 3.46 2.66 3.36
N TRP A 73 2.56 2.23 2.47
CA TRP A 73 1.15 2.54 2.51
C TRP A 73 0.34 1.26 2.68
N GLY A 74 -0.36 1.13 3.80
CA GLY A 74 -1.04 -0.09 4.18
C GLY A 74 -2.48 -0.19 3.66
N GLY A 75 -3.23 -1.08 4.31
CA GLY A 75 -4.63 -1.35 4.01
C GLY A 75 -5.59 -0.29 4.54
N SER A 76 -6.84 -0.37 4.06
CA SER A 76 -7.99 0.40 4.54
C SER A 76 -9.27 -0.37 4.21
N SER A 77 -10.35 -0.08 4.92
CA SER A 77 -11.70 -0.56 4.63
C SER A 77 -12.42 0.30 3.57
N LEU A 78 -11.84 1.40 3.14
CA LEU A 78 -12.43 2.30 2.14
C LEU A 78 -12.56 1.62 0.76
N ASN A 79 -13.54 2.07 -0.02
CA ASN A 79 -13.70 1.68 -1.43
C ASN A 79 -13.36 2.89 -2.31
N ILE A 80 -12.34 2.75 -3.15
CA ILE A 80 -11.76 3.89 -3.87
C ILE A 80 -12.75 4.55 -4.84
N TYR A 81 -13.70 3.79 -5.38
CA TYR A 81 -14.73 4.28 -6.29
C TYR A 81 -15.85 5.08 -5.59
N ASN A 82 -15.89 5.15 -4.24
CA ASN A 82 -16.80 6.04 -3.50
C ASN A 82 -16.45 7.51 -3.67
N ASN A 83 -15.20 7.81 -4.05
CA ASN A 83 -14.76 9.12 -4.46
C ASN A 83 -15.04 10.25 -3.45
N THR A 84 -14.97 9.94 -2.15
CA THR A 84 -15.16 10.92 -1.07
C THR A 84 -14.02 11.93 -1.01
N PRO A 85 -14.19 13.07 -0.32
CA PRO A 85 -13.11 14.06 -0.14
C PRO A 85 -11.84 13.46 0.50
N GLU A 86 -12.00 12.53 1.47
CA GLU A 86 -10.92 11.82 2.14
C GLU A 86 -10.12 10.95 1.16
N ILE A 87 -10.81 10.21 0.29
CA ILE A 87 -10.19 9.39 -0.75
C ILE A 87 -9.45 10.27 -1.76
N LYS A 88 -10.05 11.37 -2.17
CA LYS A 88 -9.39 12.33 -3.08
C LYS A 88 -8.10 12.88 -2.50
N ARG A 89 -8.10 13.26 -1.20
CA ARG A 89 -6.88 13.73 -0.52
C ARG A 89 -5.80 12.65 -0.52
N GLN A 90 -6.14 11.38 -0.29
CA GLN A 90 -5.19 10.28 -0.36
C GLN A 90 -4.61 10.11 -1.77
N ILE A 91 -5.44 10.18 -2.81
CA ILE A 91 -4.98 10.06 -4.20
C ILE A 91 -4.03 11.21 -4.55
N GLU A 92 -4.36 12.45 -4.19
CA GLU A 92 -3.49 13.60 -4.46
C GLU A 92 -2.17 13.49 -3.68
N PHE A 93 -2.20 13.05 -2.42
CA PHE A 93 -0.98 12.81 -1.65
C PHE A 93 -0.10 11.71 -2.27
N MET A 94 -0.70 10.63 -2.77
CA MET A 94 0.05 9.58 -3.47
C MET A 94 0.72 10.10 -4.74
N LYS A 95 0.08 10.98 -5.50
CA LYS A 95 0.70 11.62 -6.68
C LYS A 95 1.99 12.37 -6.31
N GLU A 96 1.97 13.09 -5.19
CA GLU A 96 3.18 13.77 -4.70
C GLU A 96 4.24 12.78 -4.20
N CYS A 97 3.83 11.71 -3.53
CA CYS A 97 4.74 10.64 -3.12
C CYS A 97 5.43 9.99 -4.31
N GLN A 98 4.69 9.68 -5.37
CA GLN A 98 5.24 9.06 -6.60
C GLN A 98 6.27 9.95 -7.31
N LYS A 99 6.12 11.27 -7.19
CA LYS A 99 7.11 12.23 -7.76
C LYS A 99 8.39 12.34 -6.93
N LYS A 100 8.27 12.25 -5.60
CA LYS A 100 9.33 12.64 -4.65
C LYS A 100 10.02 11.47 -3.96
N ILE A 101 9.39 10.32 -3.83
CA ILE A 101 9.92 9.14 -3.14
C ILE A 101 10.19 8.01 -4.12
N LYS A 102 11.45 7.54 -4.15
CA LYS A 102 11.87 6.47 -5.08
C LYS A 102 11.43 5.07 -4.69
N LYS A 103 11.21 4.82 -3.39
CA LYS A 103 10.90 3.49 -2.86
C LYS A 103 9.55 3.53 -2.15
N ILE A 104 8.53 3.06 -2.81
CA ILE A 104 7.17 2.98 -2.28
C ILE A 104 6.74 1.52 -2.26
N LEU A 105 6.34 1.02 -1.08
CA LEU A 105 5.63 -0.23 -0.92
C LEU A 105 4.17 0.08 -0.61
N ALA A 106 3.30 -0.22 -1.57
CA ALA A 106 1.87 0.02 -1.47
C ALA A 106 1.13 -1.33 -1.36
N ILE A 107 0.44 -1.58 -0.25
CA ILE A 107 -0.16 -2.86 0.09
C ILE A 107 -1.69 -2.70 0.11
N CYS A 108 -2.41 -3.57 -0.58
CA CYS A 108 -3.88 -3.64 -0.59
C CYS A 108 -4.49 -2.27 -0.99
N TRP A 109 -5.08 -1.54 -0.06
CA TRP A 109 -5.59 -0.19 -0.29
C TRP A 109 -4.51 0.75 -0.87
N GLY A 110 -3.30 0.70 -0.32
CA GLY A 110 -2.17 1.50 -0.84
C GLY A 110 -1.91 1.23 -2.31
N MET A 111 -1.98 -0.03 -2.77
CA MET A 111 -1.86 -0.37 -4.19
C MET A 111 -3.02 0.24 -5.01
N GLN A 112 -4.24 0.18 -4.51
CA GLN A 112 -5.41 0.77 -5.19
C GLN A 112 -5.27 2.28 -5.36
N VAL A 113 -4.81 2.97 -4.30
CA VAL A 113 -4.51 4.42 -4.35
C VAL A 113 -3.40 4.71 -5.34
N ALA A 114 -2.31 3.93 -5.35
CA ALA A 114 -1.18 4.12 -6.26
C ALA A 114 -1.58 3.91 -7.72
N VAL A 115 -2.36 2.87 -8.01
CA VAL A 115 -2.90 2.60 -9.35
C VAL A 115 -3.77 3.75 -9.83
N THR A 116 -4.69 4.22 -8.98
CA THR A 116 -5.60 5.33 -9.33
C THR A 116 -4.84 6.64 -9.53
N ALA A 117 -3.88 6.94 -8.66
CA ALA A 117 -3.02 8.13 -8.76
C ALA A 117 -2.20 8.15 -10.06
N ALA A 118 -1.81 6.99 -10.56
CA ALA A 118 -1.06 6.83 -11.81
C ALA A 118 -1.95 6.68 -13.06
N GLY A 119 -3.27 6.88 -12.94
CA GLY A 119 -4.21 6.87 -14.06
C GLY A 119 -4.78 5.50 -14.41
N GLY A 120 -4.59 4.49 -13.58
CA GLY A 120 -5.28 3.21 -13.68
C GLY A 120 -6.68 3.24 -13.08
N GLU A 121 -7.37 2.11 -13.10
CA GLU A 121 -8.74 1.99 -12.61
C GLU A 121 -8.91 0.78 -11.72
N VAL A 122 -9.63 0.97 -10.60
CA VAL A 122 -10.01 -0.06 -9.63
C VAL A 122 -11.52 -0.12 -9.53
N LYS A 123 -12.07 -1.33 -9.55
CA LYS A 123 -13.51 -1.61 -9.40
C LYS A 123 -13.73 -2.77 -8.44
N LYS A 124 -14.98 -2.92 -8.02
CA LYS A 124 -15.40 -4.11 -7.29
C LYS A 124 -15.17 -5.35 -8.15
N CYS A 125 -14.51 -6.36 -7.59
CA CYS A 125 -14.24 -7.61 -8.30
C CYS A 125 -15.54 -8.39 -8.55
N THR A 126 -15.77 -8.78 -9.80
CA THR A 126 -16.94 -9.56 -10.22
C THR A 126 -16.72 -11.07 -10.14
N LYS A 127 -15.48 -11.53 -10.09
CA LYS A 127 -15.11 -12.95 -10.03
C LYS A 127 -15.12 -13.54 -8.63
N GLY A 128 -15.20 -12.70 -7.60
CA GLY A 128 -15.18 -13.13 -6.19
C GLY A 128 -14.45 -12.14 -5.29
N SER A 129 -14.05 -12.63 -4.12
CA SER A 129 -13.30 -11.86 -3.13
C SER A 129 -12.37 -12.77 -2.34
N HIS A 130 -11.31 -12.19 -1.79
CA HIS A 130 -10.48 -12.88 -0.81
C HIS A 130 -10.99 -12.56 0.60
N ARG A 131 -11.31 -13.60 1.36
CA ARG A 131 -11.82 -13.50 2.75
C ARG A 131 -11.03 -14.46 3.65
N GLY A 132 -9.80 -14.09 3.93
CA GLY A 132 -8.86 -14.86 4.75
C GLY A 132 -7.62 -15.25 3.96
N ILE A 133 -7.72 -16.02 2.89
CA ILE A 133 -6.57 -16.49 2.11
C ILE A 133 -6.79 -16.26 0.61
N ALA A 134 -5.83 -15.59 -0.03
CA ALA A 134 -5.67 -15.58 -1.47
C ALA A 134 -4.82 -16.78 -1.87
N SER A 135 -5.42 -17.69 -2.61
CA SER A 135 -4.78 -18.94 -3.03
C SER A 135 -4.22 -18.84 -4.43
N ASN A 136 -3.20 -19.68 -4.69
CA ASN A 136 -2.62 -19.86 -6.03
C ASN A 136 -2.21 -18.53 -6.70
N ILE A 137 -1.59 -17.64 -5.94
CA ILE A 137 -0.96 -16.47 -6.53
C ILE A 137 0.25 -16.96 -7.30
N GLU A 138 0.32 -16.61 -8.59
CA GLU A 138 1.41 -16.97 -9.48
C GLU A 138 2.22 -15.74 -9.86
N ILE A 139 3.53 -15.83 -9.59
CA ILE A 139 4.51 -14.80 -9.96
C ILE A 139 4.90 -15.07 -11.41
N ASN A 140 4.78 -14.05 -12.27
CA ASN A 140 5.21 -14.15 -13.66
C ASN A 140 6.74 -13.90 -13.80
N GLU A 141 7.25 -13.95 -15.02
CA GLU A 141 8.68 -13.77 -15.29
C GLU A 141 9.22 -12.42 -14.77
N ASN A 142 8.45 -11.34 -14.91
CA ASN A 142 8.83 -10.02 -14.39
C ASN A 142 8.91 -10.04 -12.86
N GLY A 143 7.96 -10.69 -12.21
CA GLY A 143 7.92 -10.82 -10.76
C GLY A 143 9.05 -11.70 -10.22
N LEU A 144 9.41 -12.79 -10.90
CA LEU A 144 10.53 -13.63 -10.48
C LEU A 144 11.87 -12.87 -10.45
N ASN A 145 12.02 -11.87 -11.31
CA ASN A 145 13.20 -11.02 -11.36
C ASN A 145 13.09 -9.76 -10.47
N HIS A 146 11.96 -9.57 -9.78
CA HIS A 146 11.72 -8.39 -8.95
C HIS A 146 12.09 -8.63 -7.47
N PRO A 147 12.80 -7.69 -6.80
CA PRO A 147 13.26 -7.86 -5.42
C PRO A 147 12.14 -8.14 -4.41
N LEU A 148 10.91 -7.69 -4.67
CA LEU A 148 9.73 -7.94 -3.82
C LEU A 148 9.46 -9.44 -3.60
N TYR A 149 9.77 -10.28 -4.60
CA TYR A 149 9.50 -11.72 -4.56
C TYR A 149 10.76 -12.57 -4.36
N LYS A 150 11.88 -11.94 -3.97
CA LYS A 150 13.11 -12.67 -3.67
C LYS A 150 12.85 -13.75 -2.61
N ASN A 151 13.28 -14.98 -2.88
CA ASN A 151 13.08 -16.15 -2.04
C ASN A 151 11.61 -16.59 -1.86
N LYS A 152 10.69 -16.10 -2.67
CA LYS A 152 9.31 -16.62 -2.74
C LYS A 152 9.24 -17.78 -3.73
N ASN A 153 8.38 -18.75 -3.45
CA ASN A 153 7.99 -19.75 -4.44
C ASN A 153 7.19 -19.08 -5.54
N GLN A 154 7.33 -19.55 -6.78
CA GLN A 154 6.61 -19.00 -7.93
C GLN A 154 5.09 -19.03 -7.73
N LYS A 155 4.58 -20.07 -7.04
CA LYS A 155 3.18 -20.13 -6.59
C LYS A 155 3.13 -20.13 -5.07
N PHE A 156 2.25 -19.31 -4.51
CA PHE A 156 2.09 -19.21 -3.07
C PHE A 156 0.66 -18.80 -2.68
N ASN A 157 0.35 -18.99 -1.41
CA ASN A 157 -0.85 -18.48 -0.76
C ASN A 157 -0.46 -17.41 0.25
N THR A 158 -1.35 -16.45 0.50
CA THR A 158 -1.11 -15.40 1.50
C THR A 158 -2.42 -14.98 2.16
N PRO A 159 -2.40 -14.54 3.42
CA PRO A 159 -3.54 -13.87 4.01
C PRO A 159 -3.97 -12.67 3.16
N ALA A 160 -5.27 -12.57 2.90
CA ALA A 160 -5.82 -11.45 2.14
C ALA A 160 -7.30 -11.24 2.47
N PHE A 161 -7.67 -9.96 2.56
CA PHE A 161 -9.05 -9.50 2.64
C PHE A 161 -9.22 -8.38 1.63
N ASN A 162 -9.74 -8.70 0.44
CA ASN A 162 -10.05 -7.68 -0.55
C ASN A 162 -11.27 -8.06 -1.39
N PHE A 163 -11.99 -7.05 -1.83
CA PHE A 163 -13.22 -7.14 -2.61
C PHE A 163 -13.10 -6.46 -3.97
N ASP A 164 -12.00 -5.77 -4.19
CA ASP A 164 -11.77 -4.90 -5.33
C ASP A 164 -10.63 -5.45 -6.20
N GLU A 165 -10.62 -5.06 -7.48
CA GLU A 165 -9.58 -5.43 -8.43
C GLU A 165 -9.14 -4.24 -9.28
N VAL A 166 -7.89 -4.28 -9.70
CA VAL A 166 -7.37 -3.40 -10.74
C VAL A 166 -7.88 -3.89 -12.08
N VAL A 167 -8.72 -3.09 -12.73
CA VAL A 167 -9.29 -3.42 -14.07
C VAL A 167 -8.51 -2.77 -15.20
N THR A 168 -7.85 -1.64 -14.94
CA THR A 168 -6.96 -0.98 -15.89
C THR A 168 -5.64 -0.68 -15.21
N MET A 169 -4.56 -1.27 -15.70
CA MET A 169 -3.22 -0.98 -15.21
C MET A 169 -2.76 0.40 -15.71
N PRO A 170 -2.05 1.19 -14.88
CA PRO A 170 -1.46 2.44 -15.32
C PRO A 170 -0.47 2.22 -16.48
N GLU A 171 -0.34 3.23 -17.35
CA GLU A 171 0.78 3.29 -18.28
C GLU A 171 2.11 3.21 -17.52
N ASN A 172 3.15 2.68 -18.14
CA ASN A 172 4.47 2.51 -17.51
C ASN A 172 4.47 1.65 -16.24
N SER A 173 3.52 0.73 -16.11
CA SER A 173 3.52 -0.28 -15.07
C SER A 173 3.75 -1.68 -15.63
N THR A 174 4.15 -2.61 -14.76
CA THR A 174 4.45 -4.00 -15.14
C THR A 174 3.76 -4.95 -14.19
N LEU A 175 3.01 -5.90 -14.71
CA LEU A 175 2.39 -6.96 -13.92
C LEU A 175 3.48 -7.90 -13.38
N LEU A 176 3.40 -8.23 -12.09
CA LEU A 176 4.34 -9.12 -11.41
C LEU A 176 3.71 -10.43 -10.96
N ALA A 177 2.45 -10.42 -10.54
CA ALA A 177 1.73 -11.58 -10.04
C ALA A 177 0.23 -11.47 -10.25
N SER A 178 -0.45 -12.61 -10.34
CA SER A 178 -1.89 -12.73 -10.56
C SER A 178 -2.46 -13.99 -9.91
N ASN A 179 -3.78 -14.09 -9.80
CA ASN A 179 -4.49 -15.36 -9.59
C ASN A 179 -5.83 -15.36 -10.34
N SER A 180 -6.60 -16.43 -10.18
CA SER A 180 -7.88 -16.60 -10.90
C SER A 180 -8.96 -15.57 -10.52
N ILE A 181 -8.90 -15.00 -9.32
CA ILE A 181 -9.84 -13.98 -8.85
C ILE A 181 -9.39 -12.58 -9.28
N ASN A 182 -8.13 -12.24 -8.99
CA ASN A 182 -7.57 -10.92 -9.33
C ASN A 182 -6.46 -11.06 -10.36
N ASN A 183 -6.62 -10.44 -11.50
CA ASN A 183 -5.61 -10.41 -12.53
C ASN A 183 -4.35 -9.63 -12.12
N VAL A 184 -4.47 -8.73 -11.16
CA VAL A 184 -3.36 -7.92 -10.63
C VAL A 184 -3.23 -8.16 -9.13
N GLN A 185 -2.29 -9.00 -8.75
CA GLN A 185 -1.90 -9.27 -7.35
C GLN A 185 -0.58 -8.59 -6.99
N GLY A 186 0.22 -8.25 -7.96
CA GLY A 186 1.46 -7.50 -7.81
C GLY A 186 1.75 -6.69 -9.06
N ILE A 187 2.17 -5.45 -8.86
CA ILE A 187 2.44 -4.47 -9.91
C ILE A 187 3.69 -3.67 -9.56
N ASN A 188 4.51 -3.37 -10.54
CA ASN A 188 5.63 -2.45 -10.42
C ASN A 188 5.39 -1.22 -11.30
N PHE A 189 5.59 -0.04 -10.72
CA PHE A 189 5.59 1.24 -11.43
C PHE A 189 7.03 1.57 -11.85
N LYS A 190 7.20 2.08 -13.07
CA LYS A 190 8.50 2.51 -13.61
C LYS A 190 8.81 3.94 -13.26
#